data_07f1a6af3c90142cd566f363ef4e8c19
#
_entry.id   07f1a6af3c90142cd566f363ef4e8c19
#
_cell.length_a   1.000
_cell.length_b   1.000
_cell.length_c   1.000
_cell.angle_alpha   90.00
_cell.angle_beta   90.00
_cell.angle_gamma   90.00
#
_symmetry.space_group_name_H-M   'P 1'
#
loop_
_entity.id
_entity.type
_entity.pdbx_description
1 polymer ?
#
loop_
_entity_poly.entity_id
_entity_poly.type
_entity_poly.pdbx_seq_one_letter_code
_entity_poly.pdbx_strand_id
1 'polypeptide(L)'
;MIKILQFGEGNFLRAFAEHYIQTSNENGIYDGKVAICQPRKNTKVINALKEQDCKYNILLKGRLNGEIINEVKSVNCVEECIDTVGEYEELKRIFCLDSLEIVISNTTEAGICFIDTDKMSESPNVSFPAKVTALLYERFKQGKKGLVFLPVELIENNGDELKKCIIKYAKLWNLENKYIDYINNECSFCNTLVDRIVTGKAKYQDDECAVACEPYSSWIIEADERAKNIIP
;
A
#
# COMPACT_ATOMS: atom_id res chain seq x y z
N MET A 1 -13.36 8.66 -4.01
CA MET A 1 -13.58 7.92 -2.74
C MET A 1 -12.37 7.02 -2.50
N ILE A 2 -11.72 7.12 -1.35
CA ILE A 2 -10.54 6.30 -1.00
C ILE A 2 -10.98 4.85 -0.81
N LYS A 3 -10.44 3.95 -1.63
CA LYS A 3 -10.64 2.50 -1.55
C LYS A 3 -9.33 1.76 -1.25
N ILE A 4 -8.20 2.41 -1.44
CA ILE A 4 -6.87 1.82 -1.27
C ILE A 4 -6.06 2.65 -0.30
N LEU A 5 -5.42 1.99 0.69
CA LEU A 5 -4.39 2.58 1.53
C LEU A 5 -3.05 1.94 1.19
N GLN A 6 -2.05 2.77 0.92
CA GLN A 6 -0.72 2.32 0.55
C GLN A 6 0.31 2.70 1.62
N PHE A 7 1.01 1.71 2.16
CA PHE A 7 2.18 1.89 3.01
C PHE A 7 3.46 1.86 2.18
N GLY A 8 3.96 3.03 1.88
CA GLY A 8 5.16 3.26 1.10
C GLY A 8 4.96 4.31 0.01
N GLU A 9 5.79 5.33 0.06
CA GLU A 9 5.81 6.48 -0.86
C GLU A 9 6.96 6.38 -1.88
N GLY A 10 7.65 5.24 -1.88
CA GLY A 10 8.86 5.03 -2.69
C GLY A 10 8.63 5.07 -4.20
N ASN A 11 9.72 5.21 -4.95
CA ASN A 11 9.67 5.27 -6.41
C ASN A 11 9.02 4.04 -7.03
N PHE A 12 9.23 2.85 -6.42
CA PHE A 12 8.68 1.60 -6.94
C PHE A 12 7.15 1.62 -6.94
N LEU A 13 6.52 1.81 -5.78
CA LEU A 13 5.05 1.81 -5.70
C LEU A 13 4.45 2.91 -6.57
N ARG A 14 4.99 4.13 -6.53
CA ARG A 14 4.51 5.24 -7.36
C ARG A 14 4.59 4.97 -8.87
N ALA A 15 5.57 4.17 -9.32
CA ALA A 15 5.69 3.75 -10.71
C ALA A 15 4.99 2.42 -11.00
N PHE A 16 4.49 1.70 -10.00
CA PHE A 16 3.93 0.36 -10.13
C PHE A 16 2.45 0.31 -9.76
N ALA A 17 2.12 0.37 -8.48
CA ALA A 17 0.74 0.21 -8.01
C ALA A 17 -0.16 1.33 -8.55
N GLU A 18 0.25 2.59 -8.42
CA GLU A 18 -0.54 3.72 -8.93
C GLU A 18 -0.65 3.73 -10.45
N HIS A 19 0.33 3.16 -11.17
CA HIS A 19 0.20 2.99 -12.62
C HIS A 19 -0.95 2.04 -12.99
N TYR A 20 -1.07 0.90 -12.29
CA TYR A 20 -2.18 -0.04 -12.49
C TYR A 20 -3.51 0.56 -12.11
N ILE A 21 -3.60 1.20 -10.92
CA ILE A 21 -4.83 1.83 -10.42
C ILE A 21 -5.28 2.97 -11.34
N GLN A 22 -4.36 3.84 -11.75
CA GLN A 22 -4.63 4.92 -12.70
C GLN A 22 -5.15 4.38 -14.03
N THR A 23 -4.49 3.33 -14.55
CA THR A 23 -4.90 2.70 -15.81
C THR A 23 -6.28 2.04 -15.71
N SER A 24 -6.57 1.35 -14.60
CA SER A 24 -7.88 0.73 -14.37
C SER A 24 -8.99 1.78 -14.24
N ASN A 25 -8.72 2.91 -13.59
CA ASN A 25 -9.66 4.02 -13.49
C ASN A 25 -9.92 4.66 -14.86
N GLU A 26 -8.87 4.90 -15.67
CA GLU A 26 -9.00 5.47 -17.02
C GLU A 26 -9.81 4.59 -17.96
N ASN A 27 -9.69 3.27 -17.78
CA ASN A 27 -10.44 2.29 -18.58
C ASN A 27 -11.86 2.01 -18.04
N GLY A 28 -12.27 2.68 -16.94
CA GLY A 28 -13.57 2.47 -16.31
C GLY A 28 -13.75 1.09 -15.63
N ILE A 29 -12.65 0.37 -15.41
CA ILE A 29 -12.65 -0.93 -14.72
C ILE A 29 -12.76 -0.72 -13.19
N TYR A 30 -12.19 0.37 -12.70
CA TYR A 30 -12.17 0.73 -11.28
C TYR A 30 -12.52 2.20 -11.09
N ASP A 31 -12.90 2.61 -9.88
CA ASP A 31 -13.21 4.02 -9.53
C ASP A 31 -12.65 4.41 -8.17
N GLY A 32 -11.58 3.75 -7.74
CA GLY A 32 -10.97 3.95 -6.43
C GLY A 32 -9.85 4.96 -6.42
N LYS A 33 -9.73 5.69 -5.31
CA LYS A 33 -8.62 6.57 -5.00
C LYS A 33 -7.68 5.91 -3.98
N VAL A 34 -6.44 6.39 -3.97
CA VAL A 34 -5.37 5.92 -3.08
C VAL A 34 -5.07 6.95 -2.03
N ALA A 35 -4.93 6.52 -0.77
CA ALA A 35 -4.23 7.28 0.26
C ALA A 35 -2.83 6.67 0.42
N ILE A 36 -1.78 7.49 0.36
CA ILE A 36 -0.39 7.06 0.56
C ILE A 36 0.09 7.49 1.93
N CYS A 37 0.70 6.57 2.68
CA CYS A 37 1.40 6.92 3.91
C CYS A 37 2.83 6.37 3.91
N GLN A 38 3.79 7.16 4.50
CA GLN A 38 5.14 6.64 4.65
C GLN A 38 5.22 5.73 5.87
N PRO A 39 5.93 4.58 5.76
CA PRO A 39 6.13 3.68 6.90
C PRO A 39 7.17 4.16 7.90
N ARG A 40 8.00 5.15 7.54
CA ARG A 40 9.14 5.67 8.30
C ARG A 40 8.99 7.16 8.62
N LYS A 41 9.87 7.71 9.48
CA LYS A 41 9.84 9.12 9.91
C LYS A 41 10.28 10.15 8.86
N ASN A 42 10.72 9.73 7.67
CA ASN A 42 11.15 10.65 6.62
C ASN A 42 9.96 11.14 5.79
N THR A 43 9.54 12.36 6.01
CA THR A 43 8.37 12.98 5.36
C THR A 43 8.68 13.68 4.03
N LYS A 44 9.93 13.67 3.55
CA LYS A 44 10.34 14.47 2.38
C LYS A 44 9.47 14.21 1.14
N VAL A 45 9.22 12.94 0.81
CA VAL A 45 8.42 12.57 -0.37
C VAL A 45 6.94 12.87 -0.14
N ILE A 46 6.42 12.59 1.05
CA ILE A 46 5.03 12.89 1.42
C ILE A 46 4.76 14.40 1.33
N ASN A 47 5.66 15.23 1.83
CA ASN A 47 5.51 16.68 1.76
C ASN A 47 5.54 17.18 0.31
N ALA A 48 6.47 16.68 -0.52
CA ALA A 48 6.52 17.03 -1.93
C ALA A 48 5.25 16.59 -2.68
N LEU A 49 4.69 15.42 -2.38
CA LEU A 49 3.41 14.98 -2.94
C LEU A 49 2.26 15.90 -2.50
N LYS A 50 2.21 16.30 -1.22
CA LYS A 50 1.20 17.25 -0.71
C LYS A 50 1.30 18.61 -1.42
N GLU A 51 2.51 19.12 -1.66
CA GLU A 51 2.76 20.38 -2.37
C GLU A 51 2.27 20.35 -3.83
N GLN A 52 2.14 19.16 -4.43
CA GLN A 52 1.68 18.91 -5.80
C GLN A 52 0.23 18.40 -5.86
N ASP A 53 -0.61 18.63 -4.83
CA ASP A 53 -1.96 18.07 -4.74
C ASP A 53 -2.00 16.54 -4.95
N CYS A 54 -0.99 15.83 -4.47
CA CYS A 54 -0.79 14.38 -4.62
C CYS A 54 -0.70 13.88 -6.08
N LYS A 55 -0.45 14.78 -7.04
CA LYS A 55 -0.31 14.46 -8.48
C LYS A 55 1.15 14.37 -8.87
N TYR A 56 1.48 13.50 -9.78
CA TYR A 56 2.84 13.37 -10.33
C TYR A 56 2.82 12.63 -11.67
N ASN A 57 3.98 12.51 -12.32
CA ASN A 57 4.11 11.88 -13.61
C ASN A 57 5.01 10.64 -13.55
N ILE A 58 4.64 9.63 -14.34
CA ILE A 58 5.45 8.44 -14.61
C ILE A 58 5.99 8.55 -16.03
N LEU A 59 7.31 8.49 -16.18
CA LEU A 59 7.99 8.46 -17.46
C LEU A 59 8.26 7.01 -17.84
N LEU A 60 7.53 6.51 -18.82
CA LEU A 60 7.69 5.18 -19.41
C LEU A 60 8.76 5.26 -20.49
N LYS A 61 9.93 4.62 -20.27
CA LYS A 61 11.07 4.67 -21.20
C LYS A 61 11.67 3.28 -21.40
N GLY A 62 11.78 2.86 -22.65
CA GLY A 62 12.36 1.56 -22.99
C GLY A 62 11.89 1.02 -24.32
N ARG A 63 11.86 -0.31 -24.41
CA ARG A 63 11.33 -1.02 -25.57
C ARG A 63 10.21 -1.97 -25.12
N LEU A 64 9.14 -2.00 -25.88
CA LEU A 64 8.04 -2.95 -25.71
C LEU A 64 7.64 -3.48 -27.09
N ASN A 65 7.61 -4.80 -27.24
CA ASN A 65 7.28 -5.47 -28.51
C ASN A 65 8.10 -4.98 -29.73
N GLY A 66 9.37 -4.59 -29.50
CA GLY A 66 10.26 -4.09 -30.54
C GLY A 66 10.17 -2.58 -30.80
N GLU A 67 9.18 -1.90 -30.29
CA GLU A 67 8.99 -0.45 -30.41
C GLU A 67 9.69 0.33 -29.29
N ILE A 68 10.15 1.54 -29.60
CA ILE A 68 10.70 2.46 -28.59
C ILE A 68 9.54 3.20 -27.96
N ILE A 69 9.42 3.04 -26.65
CA ILE A 69 8.43 3.76 -25.83
C ILE A 69 9.13 4.92 -25.12
N ASN A 70 8.53 6.10 -25.22
CA ASN A 70 8.93 7.30 -24.47
C ASN A 70 7.66 8.12 -24.19
N GLU A 71 6.93 7.71 -23.19
CA GLU A 71 5.61 8.24 -22.86
C GLU A 71 5.62 8.84 -21.44
N VAL A 72 4.71 9.78 -21.21
CA VAL A 72 4.46 10.34 -19.89
C VAL A 72 3.03 10.03 -19.51
N LYS A 73 2.84 9.40 -18.35
CA LYS A 73 1.54 9.13 -17.77
C LYS A 73 1.36 9.95 -16.51
N SER A 74 0.34 10.80 -16.50
CA SER A 74 -0.03 11.55 -15.30
C SER A 74 -0.81 10.68 -14.33
N VAL A 75 -0.43 10.72 -13.06
CA VAL A 75 -1.10 10.03 -11.95
C VAL A 75 -1.91 11.06 -11.16
N ASN A 76 -3.21 10.82 -11.06
CA ASN A 76 -4.18 11.62 -10.30
C ASN A 76 -5.15 10.76 -9.48
N CYS A 77 -4.87 9.46 -9.36
CA CYS A 77 -5.64 8.55 -8.52
C CYS A 77 -5.30 8.69 -7.03
N VAL A 78 -4.20 9.36 -6.66
CA VAL A 78 -3.85 9.63 -5.26
C VAL A 78 -4.68 10.82 -4.76
N GLU A 79 -5.40 10.63 -3.66
CA GLU A 79 -6.29 11.63 -3.07
C GLU A 79 -5.69 12.25 -1.82
N GLU A 80 -5.00 11.44 -1.00
CA GLU A 80 -4.40 11.88 0.25
C GLU A 80 -2.98 11.31 0.44
N CYS A 81 -2.10 12.13 1.03
CA CYS A 81 -0.76 11.74 1.44
C CYS A 81 -0.60 12.04 2.94
N ILE A 82 -0.16 11.05 3.74
CA ILE A 82 -0.24 11.09 5.20
C ILE A 82 1.14 10.88 5.82
N ASP A 83 1.51 11.76 6.74
CA ASP A 83 2.58 11.49 7.68
C ASP A 83 2.10 10.52 8.76
N THR A 84 2.55 9.27 8.68
CA THR A 84 2.14 8.20 9.60
C THR A 84 2.36 8.55 11.08
N VAL A 85 3.38 9.34 11.41
CA VAL A 85 3.71 9.71 12.78
C VAL A 85 3.00 10.98 13.22
N GLY A 86 3.10 12.03 12.38
CA GLY A 86 2.52 13.34 12.71
C GLY A 86 1.00 13.38 12.54
N GLU A 87 0.45 12.54 11.66
CA GLU A 87 -0.99 12.50 11.32
C GLU A 87 -1.60 11.13 11.62
N TYR A 88 -1.22 10.48 12.73
CA TYR A 88 -1.66 9.12 13.04
C TYR A 88 -3.17 8.98 13.21
N GLU A 89 -3.85 10.00 13.75
CA GLU A 89 -5.31 10.00 13.86
C GLU A 89 -5.98 9.99 12.49
N GLU A 90 -5.39 10.69 11.51
CA GLU A 90 -5.87 10.69 10.13
C GLU A 90 -5.66 9.33 9.47
N LEU A 91 -4.52 8.68 9.71
CA LEU A 91 -4.29 7.32 9.26
C LEU A 91 -5.32 6.34 9.85
N LYS A 92 -5.66 6.47 11.15
CA LYS A 92 -6.74 5.68 11.77
C LYS A 92 -8.10 5.95 11.13
N ARG A 93 -8.42 7.22 10.87
CA ARG A 93 -9.65 7.60 10.16
C ARG A 93 -9.77 6.88 8.83
N ILE A 94 -8.73 6.95 8.00
CA ILE A 94 -8.73 6.30 6.68
C ILE A 94 -8.81 4.78 6.82
N PHE A 95 -8.07 4.19 7.75
CA PHE A 95 -8.09 2.74 7.96
C PHE A 95 -9.48 2.23 8.37
N CYS A 96 -10.32 3.10 8.96
CA CYS A 96 -11.68 2.79 9.39
C CYS A 96 -12.77 3.25 8.42
N LEU A 97 -12.44 3.77 7.23
CA LEU A 97 -13.45 4.11 6.20
C LEU A 97 -14.21 2.86 5.76
N ASP A 98 -15.52 2.98 5.56
CA ASP A 98 -16.35 1.92 4.98
C ASP A 98 -15.95 1.60 3.54
N SER A 99 -15.45 2.61 2.83
CA SER A 99 -14.99 2.50 1.45
C SER A 99 -13.62 1.85 1.29
N LEU A 100 -12.82 1.71 2.37
CA LEU A 100 -11.51 1.09 2.28
C LEU A 100 -11.65 -0.41 2.05
N GLU A 101 -11.01 -0.90 1.00
CA GLU A 101 -11.08 -2.29 0.53
C GLU A 101 -9.71 -2.96 0.50
N ILE A 102 -8.65 -2.22 0.12
CA ILE A 102 -7.33 -2.78 -0.17
C ILE A 102 -6.25 -2.04 0.62
N VAL A 103 -5.29 -2.81 1.14
CA VAL A 103 -4.05 -2.30 1.72
C VAL A 103 -2.87 -2.84 0.92
N ILE A 104 -2.07 -1.94 0.34
CA ILE A 104 -0.84 -2.26 -0.39
C ILE A 104 0.36 -1.88 0.48
N SER A 105 1.43 -2.66 0.46
CA SER A 105 2.65 -2.32 1.19
C SER A 105 3.93 -2.61 0.39
N ASN A 106 4.92 -1.75 0.58
CA ASN A 106 6.31 -1.99 0.22
C ASN A 106 7.22 -1.29 1.24
N THR A 107 7.47 -1.97 2.34
CA THR A 107 8.22 -1.46 3.48
C THR A 107 9.67 -1.94 3.53
N THR A 108 10.16 -2.51 2.44
CA THR A 108 11.42 -3.23 2.24
C THR A 108 11.35 -4.70 2.69
N GLU A 109 12.30 -5.53 2.23
CA GLU A 109 12.38 -6.97 2.58
C GLU A 109 12.41 -7.22 4.10
N ALA A 110 13.01 -6.30 4.87
CA ALA A 110 13.05 -6.36 6.33
C ALA A 110 11.79 -5.78 7.01
N GLY A 111 10.84 -5.25 6.25
CA GLY A 111 9.67 -4.56 6.80
C GLY A 111 8.61 -5.50 7.38
N ILE A 112 8.43 -6.69 6.80
CA ILE A 112 7.53 -7.71 7.33
C ILE A 112 8.29 -8.58 8.35
N CYS A 113 8.39 -8.09 9.58
CA CYS A 113 9.07 -8.78 10.67
C CYS A 113 8.27 -8.66 11.97
N PHE A 114 8.45 -9.64 12.85
CA PHE A 114 7.91 -9.62 14.21
C PHE A 114 8.98 -9.19 15.19
N ILE A 115 8.70 -8.15 15.97
CA ILE A 115 9.57 -7.61 17.04
C ILE A 115 8.82 -7.75 18.35
N ASP A 116 9.26 -8.63 19.23
CA ASP A 116 8.57 -8.99 20.48
C ASP A 116 8.51 -7.86 21.51
N THR A 117 9.34 -6.83 21.35
CA THR A 117 9.35 -5.63 22.18
C THR A 117 8.36 -4.55 21.77
N ASP A 118 7.73 -4.68 20.57
CA ASP A 118 6.73 -3.73 20.11
C ASP A 118 5.48 -3.73 21.01
N LYS A 119 5.05 -2.56 21.45
CA LYS A 119 3.85 -2.40 22.26
C LYS A 119 2.77 -1.63 21.49
N MET A 120 1.54 -2.08 21.60
CA MET A 120 0.41 -1.43 20.93
C MET A 120 0.27 0.04 21.35
N SER A 121 0.55 0.36 22.61
CA SER A 121 0.51 1.73 23.17
C SER A 121 1.57 2.67 22.58
N GLU A 122 2.59 2.15 21.92
CA GLU A 122 3.66 2.91 21.29
C GLU A 122 3.40 3.19 19.79
N SER A 123 2.24 2.73 19.26
CA SER A 123 1.84 3.06 17.88
C SER A 123 1.71 4.59 17.72
N PRO A 124 2.19 5.16 16.61
CA PRO A 124 2.68 4.51 15.37
C PRO A 124 4.19 4.16 15.34
N ASN A 125 4.94 4.32 16.42
CA ASN A 125 6.39 4.14 16.47
C ASN A 125 6.83 2.67 16.65
N VAL A 126 6.15 1.76 16.02
CA VAL A 126 6.39 0.31 16.04
C VAL A 126 6.66 -0.23 14.62
N SER A 127 7.01 -1.51 14.50
CA SER A 127 7.19 -2.17 13.20
C SER A 127 5.94 -2.07 12.32
N PHE A 128 6.10 -2.29 11.01
CA PHE A 128 4.98 -2.21 10.07
C PHE A 128 3.86 -3.21 10.40
N PRO A 129 4.12 -4.52 10.64
CA PRO A 129 3.04 -5.45 10.99
C PRO A 129 2.38 -5.13 12.34
N ALA A 130 3.13 -4.62 13.32
CA ALA A 130 2.57 -4.16 14.60
C ALA A 130 1.60 -2.99 14.39
N LYS A 131 2.02 -2.01 13.59
CA LYS A 131 1.18 -0.86 13.22
C LYS A 131 -0.11 -1.29 12.53
N VAL A 132 0.00 -2.18 11.54
CA VAL A 132 -1.18 -2.75 10.85
C VAL A 132 -2.08 -3.50 11.83
N THR A 133 -1.50 -4.27 12.78
CA THR A 133 -2.28 -4.97 13.81
C THR A 133 -3.09 -4.00 14.65
N ALA A 134 -2.51 -2.90 15.10
CA ALA A 134 -3.21 -1.89 15.90
C ALA A 134 -4.33 -1.19 15.10
N LEU A 135 -4.06 -0.82 13.85
CA LEU A 135 -5.06 -0.20 12.97
C LEU A 135 -6.21 -1.15 12.62
N LEU A 136 -5.89 -2.41 12.31
CA LEU A 136 -6.88 -3.43 11.98
C LEU A 136 -7.73 -3.80 13.20
N TYR A 137 -7.15 -3.78 14.40
CA TYR A 137 -7.89 -3.98 15.65
C TYR A 137 -8.87 -2.83 15.91
N GLU A 138 -8.48 -1.59 15.63
CA GLU A 138 -9.39 -0.45 15.73
C GLU A 138 -10.56 -0.57 14.76
N ARG A 139 -10.28 -0.97 13.50
CA ARG A 139 -11.29 -1.25 12.48
C ARG A 139 -12.25 -2.37 12.92
N PHE A 140 -11.73 -3.45 13.48
CA PHE A 140 -12.50 -4.56 14.03
C PHE A 140 -13.45 -4.10 15.15
N LYS A 141 -12.95 -3.30 16.11
CA LYS A 141 -13.78 -2.76 17.22
C LYS A 141 -14.93 -1.89 16.72
N GLN A 142 -14.76 -1.22 15.59
CA GLN A 142 -15.81 -0.43 14.94
C GLN A 142 -16.77 -1.27 14.09
N GLY A 143 -16.63 -2.61 14.08
CA GLY A 143 -17.49 -3.51 13.31
C GLY A 143 -17.38 -3.36 11.79
N LYS A 144 -16.25 -2.87 11.30
CA LYS A 144 -16.00 -2.70 9.87
C LYS A 144 -15.61 -4.01 9.19
N LYS A 145 -15.93 -4.16 7.90
CA LYS A 145 -15.55 -5.33 7.09
C LYS A 145 -14.04 -5.51 7.03
N GLY A 146 -13.58 -6.75 6.83
CA GLY A 146 -12.20 -7.09 6.58
C GLY A 146 -11.65 -6.45 5.31
N LEU A 147 -10.32 -6.49 5.15
CA LEU A 147 -9.57 -5.88 4.06
C LEU A 147 -8.80 -6.92 3.26
N VAL A 148 -8.47 -6.58 2.02
CA VAL A 148 -7.54 -7.32 1.17
C VAL A 148 -6.15 -6.70 1.32
N PHE A 149 -5.16 -7.50 1.72
CA PHE A 149 -3.78 -7.09 1.85
C PHE A 149 -2.97 -7.60 0.65
N LEU A 150 -2.28 -6.69 -0.02
CA LEU A 150 -1.41 -6.93 -1.18
C LEU A 150 0.01 -6.44 -0.85
N PRO A 151 0.77 -7.16 -0.03
CA PRO A 151 2.17 -6.83 0.17
C PRO A 151 2.96 -7.08 -1.12
N VAL A 152 3.86 -6.17 -1.48
CA VAL A 152 4.74 -6.30 -2.64
C VAL A 152 6.22 -6.30 -2.23
N GLU A 153 6.49 -6.58 -0.97
CA GLU A 153 7.83 -6.84 -0.48
C GLU A 153 8.41 -8.10 -1.16
N LEU A 154 9.68 -8.04 -1.56
CA LEU A 154 10.38 -9.14 -2.26
C LEU A 154 10.81 -10.23 -1.28
N ILE A 155 9.84 -10.83 -0.61
CA ILE A 155 10.02 -12.01 0.24
C ILE A 155 9.05 -13.10 -0.19
N GLU A 156 9.45 -14.35 -0.01
CA GLU A 156 8.61 -15.50 -0.34
C GLU A 156 7.37 -15.55 0.56
N ASN A 157 6.19 -15.79 -0.04
CA ASN A 157 4.89 -15.85 0.64
C ASN A 157 4.61 -14.59 1.48
N ASN A 158 4.84 -13.41 0.92
CA ASN A 158 4.75 -12.13 1.61
C ASN A 158 3.40 -11.88 2.30
N GLY A 159 2.28 -12.30 1.70
CA GLY A 159 0.94 -12.22 2.31
C GLY A 159 0.82 -13.10 3.56
N ASP A 160 1.24 -14.36 3.47
CA ASP A 160 1.23 -15.30 4.58
C ASP A 160 2.13 -14.83 5.73
N GLU A 161 3.33 -14.31 5.42
CA GLU A 161 4.26 -13.80 6.43
C GLU A 161 3.69 -12.56 7.13
N LEU A 162 3.04 -11.65 6.41
CA LEU A 162 2.35 -10.52 7.02
C LEU A 162 1.22 -10.99 7.95
N LYS A 163 0.37 -11.92 7.50
CA LYS A 163 -0.69 -12.52 8.33
C LYS A 163 -0.14 -13.16 9.60
N LYS A 164 0.93 -13.94 9.47
CA LYS A 164 1.60 -14.58 10.62
C LYS A 164 2.08 -13.56 11.64
N CYS A 165 2.69 -12.45 11.19
CA CYS A 165 3.14 -11.37 12.07
C CYS A 165 1.96 -10.73 12.80
N ILE A 166 0.87 -10.38 12.10
CA ILE A 166 -0.32 -9.78 12.68
C ILE A 166 -0.94 -10.69 13.76
N ILE A 167 -1.07 -12.00 13.48
CA ILE A 167 -1.58 -12.97 14.46
C ILE A 167 -0.64 -13.08 15.68
N LYS A 168 0.68 -13.05 15.49
CA LYS A 168 1.64 -13.04 16.60
C LYS A 168 1.47 -11.81 17.49
N TYR A 169 1.29 -10.61 16.89
CA TYR A 169 1.02 -9.40 17.66
C TYR A 169 -0.32 -9.46 18.38
N ALA A 170 -1.39 -9.96 17.75
CA ALA A 170 -2.68 -10.13 18.39
C ALA A 170 -2.55 -11.01 19.66
N LYS A 171 -1.76 -12.09 19.60
CA LYS A 171 -1.48 -12.96 20.75
C LYS A 171 -0.58 -12.29 21.79
N LEU A 172 0.50 -11.62 21.36
CA LEU A 172 1.43 -10.92 22.26
C LEU A 172 0.71 -9.84 23.08
N TRP A 173 -0.23 -9.13 22.45
CA TRP A 173 -0.99 -8.06 23.09
C TRP A 173 -2.27 -8.55 23.79
N ASN A 174 -2.49 -9.86 23.85
CA ASN A 174 -3.65 -10.52 24.46
C ASN A 174 -4.99 -9.98 23.94
N LEU A 175 -5.06 -9.72 22.62
CA LEU A 175 -6.31 -9.31 21.98
C LEU A 175 -7.29 -10.49 21.92
N GLU A 176 -8.60 -10.18 21.89
CA GLU A 176 -9.64 -11.20 21.93
C GLU A 176 -9.61 -12.19 20.75
N ASN A 177 -10.01 -13.44 20.99
CA ASN A 177 -10.06 -14.47 19.95
C ASN A 177 -10.95 -14.08 18.76
N LYS A 178 -12.02 -13.31 19.00
CA LYS A 178 -12.89 -12.78 17.93
C LYS A 178 -12.13 -11.92 16.92
N TYR A 179 -11.09 -11.20 17.36
CA TYR A 179 -10.22 -10.44 16.44
C TYR A 179 -9.38 -11.39 15.60
N ILE A 180 -8.86 -12.48 16.16
CA ILE A 180 -8.11 -13.49 15.41
C ILE A 180 -9.04 -14.18 14.39
N ASP A 181 -10.29 -14.45 14.77
CA ASP A 181 -11.29 -15.00 13.86
C ASP A 181 -11.61 -14.02 12.71
N TYR A 182 -11.70 -12.71 13.00
CA TYR A 182 -11.87 -11.67 12.00
C TYR A 182 -10.70 -11.63 11.00
N ILE A 183 -9.45 -11.69 11.49
CA ILE A 183 -8.27 -11.77 10.63
C ILE A 183 -8.34 -12.98 9.69
N ASN A 184 -8.75 -14.13 10.23
CA ASN A 184 -8.76 -15.39 9.48
C ASN A 184 -9.90 -15.49 8.47
N ASN A 185 -11.09 -14.98 8.82
CA ASN A 185 -12.32 -15.25 8.08
C ASN A 185 -12.80 -14.04 7.26
N GLU A 186 -12.41 -12.82 7.64
CA GLU A 186 -12.87 -11.60 6.97
C GLU A 186 -11.78 -10.85 6.22
N CYS A 187 -10.51 -11.10 6.50
CA CYS A 187 -9.41 -10.49 5.75
C CYS A 187 -8.79 -11.48 4.77
N SER A 188 -8.31 -10.96 3.63
CA SER A 188 -7.53 -11.72 2.65
C SER A 188 -6.09 -11.21 2.67
N PHE A 189 -5.13 -12.14 2.68
CA PHE A 189 -3.71 -11.83 2.61
C PHE A 189 -3.13 -12.55 1.39
N CYS A 190 -3.00 -11.83 0.30
CA CYS A 190 -2.59 -12.40 -0.97
C CYS A 190 -1.07 -12.41 -1.08
N ASN A 191 -0.49 -13.55 -1.41
CA ASN A 191 0.91 -13.58 -1.84
C ASN A 191 1.03 -12.90 -3.19
N THR A 192 2.04 -12.07 -3.37
CA THR A 192 2.25 -11.35 -4.62
C THR A 192 3.67 -11.50 -5.14
N LEU A 193 3.80 -11.47 -6.46
CA LEU A 193 5.08 -11.37 -7.14
C LEU A 193 4.99 -10.20 -8.13
N VAL A 194 5.94 -9.29 -8.05
CA VAL A 194 5.99 -8.07 -8.86
C VAL A 194 7.26 -8.01 -9.68
N ASP A 195 7.15 -7.50 -10.90
CA ASP A 195 8.28 -7.28 -11.79
C ASP A 195 8.09 -5.98 -12.57
N ARG A 196 8.97 -5.03 -12.35
CA ARG A 196 9.16 -3.80 -13.12
C ARG A 196 10.49 -3.16 -12.78
N ILE A 197 11.26 -2.76 -13.77
CA ILE A 197 12.45 -1.93 -13.55
C ILE A 197 12.01 -0.48 -13.37
N VAL A 198 12.24 0.04 -12.16
CA VAL A 198 12.03 1.44 -11.80
C VAL A 198 13.40 2.09 -11.59
N THR A 199 13.78 2.99 -12.49
CA THR A 199 15.09 3.64 -12.45
C THR A 199 15.19 4.75 -11.41
N GLY A 200 14.06 5.12 -10.79
CA GLY A 200 14.01 6.05 -9.66
C GLY A 200 13.39 7.40 -10.00
N LYS A 201 13.78 8.44 -9.24
CA LYS A 201 13.31 9.81 -9.44
C LYS A 201 13.68 10.30 -10.85
N ALA A 202 12.73 10.88 -11.54
CA ALA A 202 12.91 11.49 -12.85
C ALA A 202 12.90 13.03 -12.76
N LYS A 203 13.45 13.69 -13.77
CA LYS A 203 13.26 15.11 -13.98
C LYS A 203 12.22 15.32 -15.07
N TYR A 204 11.13 15.97 -14.72
CA TYR A 204 10.05 16.30 -15.65
C TYR A 204 9.37 17.59 -15.24
N GLN A 205 9.62 18.66 -16.01
CA GLN A 205 9.09 19.99 -15.71
C GLN A 205 9.34 20.39 -14.23
N ASP A 206 8.33 20.91 -13.54
CA ASP A 206 8.37 21.28 -12.13
C ASP A 206 7.90 20.15 -11.20
N ASP A 207 7.82 18.90 -11.70
CA ASP A 207 7.36 17.74 -10.94
C ASP A 207 8.50 17.13 -10.08
N GLU A 208 8.52 17.48 -8.81
CA GLU A 208 9.48 16.98 -7.83
C GLU A 208 9.28 15.49 -7.48
N CYS A 209 8.09 14.95 -7.80
CA CYS A 209 7.71 13.57 -7.51
C CYS A 209 7.73 12.65 -8.73
N ALA A 210 8.13 13.14 -9.92
CA ALA A 210 8.21 12.33 -11.11
C ALA A 210 9.12 11.11 -10.93
N VAL A 211 8.69 9.96 -11.49
CA VAL A 211 9.43 8.70 -11.47
C VAL A 211 9.60 8.15 -12.88
N ALA A 212 10.67 7.39 -13.12
CA ALA A 212 10.88 6.73 -14.40
C ALA A 212 10.94 5.22 -14.23
N CYS A 213 10.33 4.52 -15.17
CA CYS A 213 10.33 3.06 -15.22
C CYS A 213 10.27 2.56 -16.67
N GLU A 214 10.51 1.26 -16.82
CA GLU A 214 10.28 0.58 -18.10
C GLU A 214 8.78 0.45 -18.41
N PRO A 215 8.40 0.25 -19.70
CA PRO A 215 7.01 0.02 -20.10
C PRO A 215 6.44 -1.31 -19.61
N TYR A 216 7.30 -2.35 -19.53
CA TYR A 216 6.90 -3.67 -19.02
C TYR A 216 6.57 -3.61 -17.53
N SER A 217 5.57 -4.37 -17.14
CA SER A 217 5.28 -4.65 -15.73
C SER A 217 4.48 -5.93 -15.60
N SER A 218 4.66 -6.64 -14.49
CA SER A 218 3.87 -7.82 -14.13
C SER A 218 3.54 -7.78 -12.65
N TRP A 219 2.27 -8.04 -12.33
CA TRP A 219 1.79 -8.20 -10.95
C TRP A 219 0.99 -9.49 -10.86
N ILE A 220 1.59 -10.50 -10.27
CA ILE A 220 0.96 -11.80 -10.03
C ILE A 220 0.43 -11.81 -8.61
N ILE A 221 -0.84 -12.15 -8.43
CA ILE A 221 -1.54 -12.13 -7.15
C ILE A 221 -2.22 -13.47 -6.93
N GLU A 222 -1.89 -14.18 -5.85
CA GLU A 222 -2.62 -15.36 -5.38
C GLU A 222 -3.88 -14.91 -4.63
N ALA A 223 -4.93 -14.60 -5.38
CA ALA A 223 -6.17 -14.06 -4.84
C ALA A 223 -7.16 -15.17 -4.44
N ASP A 224 -7.69 -15.09 -3.22
CA ASP A 224 -8.87 -15.85 -2.81
C ASP A 224 -10.15 -15.27 -3.45
N GLU A 225 -11.31 -15.91 -3.23
CA GLU A 225 -12.57 -15.48 -3.84
C GLU A 225 -13.01 -14.07 -3.43
N ARG A 226 -12.66 -13.62 -2.21
CA ARG A 226 -12.93 -12.24 -1.78
C ARG A 226 -12.07 -11.26 -2.54
N ALA A 227 -10.77 -11.53 -2.61
CA ALA A 227 -9.81 -10.67 -3.28
C ALA A 227 -10.11 -10.55 -4.77
N LYS A 228 -10.51 -11.63 -5.45
CA LYS A 228 -10.91 -11.61 -6.87
C LYS A 228 -12.09 -10.68 -7.17
N ASN A 229 -12.98 -10.46 -6.20
CA ASN A 229 -14.15 -9.58 -6.36
C ASN A 229 -13.83 -8.11 -6.06
N ILE A 230 -12.66 -7.81 -5.51
CA ILE A 230 -12.26 -6.47 -5.03
C ILE A 230 -11.11 -5.89 -5.86
N ILE A 231 -10.15 -6.73 -6.24
CA ILE A 231 -8.98 -6.31 -7.04
C ILE A 231 -9.43 -5.94 -8.45
N PRO A 232 -9.03 -4.75 -8.97
CA PRO A 232 -9.43 -4.28 -10.30
C PRO A 232 -8.76 -5.03 -11.45
#